data_9217360ca26258f7a3a335fc6d4429c8
#
_entry.id   9217360ca26258f7a3a335fc6d4429c8
#
_cell.length_a   1.000
_cell.length_b   1.000
_cell.length_c   1.000
_cell.angle_alpha   90.00
_cell.angle_beta   90.00
_cell.angle_gamma   90.00
#
_symmetry.space_group_name_H-M   'P 1'
#
loop_
_entity.id
_entity.type
_entity.pdbx_description
1 polymer ?
#
loop_
_entity_poly.entity_id
_entity_poly.type
_entity_poly.pdbx_seq_one_letter_code
_entity_poly.pdbx_strand_id
1 'polypeptide(L)'
;DDADSIMDKAEKMILEIASNRKTGDFTPINQIVIDTFSKIENLYESKGGLTGLSTGFKDLDKLTAGLQPSDLILVAARPSMGKTAFTLNIASHVALKENKPVAFFSLEMSKEQLMQRMLCAEGLVESQRLRVGDLDEQDWQKLIAAADKFSKAPLYIDDTPGISIMELRSKARRLQQEKGLSLVLIDYLQLMQGRANKNGDNRQQEISEISRSLKSLARELNVPVIALSQLSRSVESRQIKKPMLSDLRESGSLEQDADIVMFLYREDYYNAETENKNITDVIVAKHRNGPVDTVQLFFHKEFTKFADLLRTQDNI
;
A
#
# COMPACT_ATOMS: atom_id res chain seq x y z
N ASP A 1 -10.21 -51.85 -7.78
CA ASP A 1 -10.46 -51.15 -6.51
C ASP A 1 -11.97 -51.07 -6.32
N ASP A 2 -12.45 -51.57 -5.19
CA ASP A 2 -13.86 -51.59 -4.82
C ASP A 2 -14.38 -50.14 -4.65
N ALA A 3 -15.60 -49.86 -5.11
CA ALA A 3 -16.18 -48.51 -5.05
C ALA A 3 -16.15 -47.93 -3.63
N ASP A 4 -16.35 -48.78 -2.62
CA ASP A 4 -16.28 -48.38 -1.20
C ASP A 4 -14.88 -47.94 -0.79
N SER A 5 -13.82 -48.60 -1.28
CA SER A 5 -12.41 -48.17 -1.02
C SER A 5 -12.06 -46.82 -1.65
N ILE A 6 -12.69 -46.48 -2.78
CA ILE A 6 -12.51 -45.17 -3.42
C ILE A 6 -13.26 -44.10 -2.64
N MET A 7 -14.46 -44.37 -2.16
CA MET A 7 -15.25 -43.49 -1.32
C MET A 7 -14.54 -43.17 0.01
N ASP A 8 -14.02 -44.18 0.71
CA ASP A 8 -13.26 -44.03 1.94
C ASP A 8 -11.99 -43.18 1.75
N LYS A 9 -11.26 -43.39 0.63
CA LYS A 9 -10.10 -42.55 0.27
C LYS A 9 -10.49 -41.10 0.00
N ALA A 10 -11.60 -40.88 -0.73
CA ALA A 10 -12.10 -39.54 -1.02
C ALA A 10 -12.56 -38.82 0.26
N GLU A 11 -13.28 -39.50 1.16
CA GLU A 11 -13.71 -39.00 2.45
C GLU A 11 -12.49 -38.61 3.33
N LYS A 12 -11.48 -39.48 3.41
CA LYS A 12 -10.26 -39.22 4.13
C LYS A 12 -9.51 -38.02 3.57
N MET A 13 -9.38 -37.89 2.25
CA MET A 13 -8.77 -36.70 1.62
C MET A 13 -9.56 -35.40 1.90
N ILE A 14 -10.89 -35.47 1.87
CA ILE A 14 -11.76 -34.31 2.18
C ILE A 14 -11.61 -33.94 3.64
N LEU A 15 -11.55 -34.89 4.57
CA LEU A 15 -11.33 -34.66 5.99
C LEU A 15 -9.93 -34.12 6.26
N GLU A 16 -8.89 -34.61 5.58
CA GLU A 16 -7.53 -34.05 5.66
C GLU A 16 -7.46 -32.62 5.13
N ILE A 17 -8.15 -32.29 4.03
CA ILE A 17 -8.26 -30.93 3.51
C ILE A 17 -9.06 -30.03 4.48
N ALA A 18 -10.10 -30.55 5.10
CA ALA A 18 -10.91 -29.83 6.08
C ALA A 18 -10.16 -29.62 7.40
N SER A 19 -9.38 -30.59 7.86
CA SER A 19 -8.56 -30.49 9.08
C SER A 19 -7.30 -29.65 8.88
N ASN A 20 -6.74 -29.61 7.67
CA ASN A 20 -5.65 -28.69 7.30
C ASN A 20 -6.11 -27.24 7.07
N ARG A 21 -7.41 -26.95 6.99
CA ARG A 21 -7.92 -25.63 7.29
C ARG A 21 -7.74 -25.44 8.80
N LYS A 22 -6.60 -24.88 9.22
CA LYS A 22 -6.44 -24.28 10.54
C LYS A 22 -7.44 -23.14 10.66
N THR A 23 -8.71 -23.46 10.92
CA THR A 23 -9.62 -22.56 11.58
C THR A 23 -8.99 -22.35 12.96
N GLY A 24 -8.56 -21.12 13.26
CA GLY A 24 -7.76 -20.81 14.42
C GLY A 24 -8.35 -21.41 15.70
N ASP A 25 -7.64 -22.38 16.28
CA ASP A 25 -7.93 -22.89 17.60
C ASP A 25 -7.72 -21.76 18.64
N PHE A 26 -8.47 -21.82 19.74
CA PHE A 26 -8.26 -20.91 20.85
C PHE A 26 -6.83 -21.02 21.35
N THR A 27 -6.10 -19.91 21.37
CA THR A 27 -4.77 -19.86 21.94
C THR A 27 -4.88 -19.57 23.43
N PRO A 28 -4.30 -20.40 24.32
CA PRO A 28 -4.32 -20.14 25.75
C PRO A 28 -3.69 -18.78 26.09
N ILE A 29 -4.30 -18.05 27.01
CA ILE A 29 -3.85 -16.69 27.36
C ILE A 29 -2.40 -16.63 27.87
N ASN A 30 -1.94 -17.67 28.57
CA ASN A 30 -0.56 -17.77 29.03
C ASN A 30 0.45 -17.73 27.88
N GLN A 31 0.17 -18.40 26.75
CA GLN A 31 1.03 -18.36 25.57
C GLN A 31 1.05 -16.94 24.98
N ILE A 32 -0.13 -16.30 24.86
CA ILE A 32 -0.24 -14.93 24.34
C ILE A 32 0.57 -13.95 25.22
N VAL A 33 0.52 -14.11 26.55
CA VAL A 33 1.30 -13.29 27.49
C VAL A 33 2.81 -13.43 27.22
N ILE A 34 3.31 -14.66 27.13
CA ILE A 34 4.73 -14.92 26.88
C ILE A 34 5.18 -14.30 25.57
N ASP A 35 4.44 -14.55 24.48
CA ASP A 35 4.76 -14.03 23.14
C ASP A 35 4.71 -12.49 23.11
N THR A 36 3.79 -11.89 23.88
CA THR A 36 3.64 -10.44 23.99
C THR A 36 4.80 -9.82 24.76
N PHE A 37 5.18 -10.40 25.89
CA PHE A 37 6.33 -9.92 26.66
C PHE A 37 7.64 -10.01 25.89
N SER A 38 7.88 -11.11 25.16
CA SER A 38 9.06 -11.22 24.29
C SER A 38 9.10 -10.13 23.21
N LYS A 39 7.93 -9.74 22.65
CA LYS A 39 7.87 -8.60 21.72
C LYS A 39 8.20 -7.27 22.40
N ILE A 40 7.68 -7.05 23.62
CA ILE A 40 7.95 -5.82 24.40
C ILE A 40 9.44 -5.73 24.76
N GLU A 41 10.08 -6.84 25.16
CA GLU A 41 11.51 -6.89 25.45
C GLU A 41 12.36 -6.51 24.24
N ASN A 42 12.06 -7.10 23.06
CA ASN A 42 12.73 -6.76 21.81
C ASN A 42 12.57 -5.26 21.45
N LEU A 43 11.40 -4.67 21.69
CA LEU A 43 11.15 -3.24 21.49
C LEU A 43 11.94 -2.37 22.47
N TYR A 44 12.03 -2.79 23.72
CA TYR A 44 12.80 -2.09 24.74
C TYR A 44 14.29 -2.08 24.41
N GLU A 45 14.83 -3.23 23.98
CA GLU A 45 16.23 -3.35 23.58
C GLU A 45 16.57 -2.54 22.32
N SER A 46 15.63 -2.44 21.36
CA SER A 46 15.80 -1.66 20.13
C SER A 46 15.72 -0.14 20.34
N LYS A 47 15.53 0.33 21.59
CA LYS A 47 15.49 1.76 21.99
C LYS A 47 14.56 2.61 21.12
N GLY A 48 13.37 2.15 20.83
CA GLY A 48 12.37 2.88 20.07
C GLY A 48 12.54 2.79 18.55
N GLY A 49 13.13 1.70 18.05
CA GLY A 49 13.12 1.35 16.62
C GLY A 49 11.69 1.17 16.07
N LEU A 50 11.57 1.21 14.77
CA LEU A 50 10.30 0.97 14.09
C LEU A 50 9.81 -0.46 14.38
N THR A 51 8.53 -0.59 14.77
CA THR A 51 7.89 -1.90 14.98
C THR A 51 7.40 -2.51 13.68
N GLY A 52 7.04 -1.65 12.73
CA GLY A 52 6.57 -2.01 11.40
C GLY A 52 7.62 -1.80 10.32
N LEU A 53 7.20 -2.01 9.07
CA LEU A 53 8.00 -1.78 7.88
C LEU A 53 8.15 -0.27 7.62
N SER A 54 9.36 0.22 7.39
CA SER A 54 9.60 1.64 7.10
C SER A 54 8.93 2.06 5.79
N THR A 55 8.31 3.23 5.80
CA THR A 55 7.78 3.89 4.60
C THR A 55 8.87 4.62 3.81
N GLY A 56 9.99 4.92 4.44
CA GLY A 56 11.04 5.80 3.94
C GLY A 56 10.81 7.29 4.23
N PHE A 57 9.73 7.65 4.91
CA PHE A 57 9.40 9.01 5.34
C PHE A 57 9.46 9.08 6.86
N LYS A 58 10.46 9.79 7.38
CA LYS A 58 10.80 9.77 8.81
C LYS A 58 9.66 10.20 9.74
N ASP A 59 8.97 11.29 9.40
CA ASP A 59 7.90 11.81 10.25
C ASP A 59 6.64 10.93 10.14
N LEU A 60 6.38 10.31 8.98
CA LEU A 60 5.31 9.34 8.82
C LEU A 60 5.62 8.05 9.63
N ASP A 61 6.86 7.57 9.56
CA ASP A 61 7.30 6.40 10.30
C ASP A 61 7.23 6.65 11.82
N LYS A 62 7.57 7.85 12.31
CA LYS A 62 7.37 8.22 13.73
C LYS A 62 5.89 8.21 14.13
N LEU A 63 5.00 8.72 13.26
CA LEU A 63 3.57 8.80 13.53
C LEU A 63 2.89 7.43 13.58
N THR A 64 3.29 6.52 12.66
CA THR A 64 2.67 5.20 12.49
C THR A 64 3.44 4.06 13.14
N ALA A 65 4.65 4.32 13.66
CA ALA A 65 5.65 3.32 14.04
C ALA A 65 6.00 2.34 12.88
N GLY A 66 5.87 2.81 11.62
CA GLY A 66 5.99 2.03 10.40
C GLY A 66 4.69 1.29 10.03
N LEU A 67 4.70 0.61 8.88
CA LEU A 67 3.56 -0.18 8.39
C LEU A 67 3.50 -1.51 9.15
N GLN A 68 2.43 -1.70 9.95
CA GLN A 68 2.32 -2.88 10.82
C GLN A 68 1.85 -4.11 10.04
N PRO A 69 2.36 -5.32 10.34
CA PRO A 69 1.82 -6.56 9.80
C PRO A 69 0.32 -6.68 10.07
N SER A 70 -0.41 -7.27 9.14
CA SER A 70 -1.87 -7.47 9.20
C SER A 70 -2.72 -6.20 9.10
N ASP A 71 -2.12 -5.01 8.93
CA ASP A 71 -2.89 -3.77 8.76
C ASP A 71 -3.33 -3.57 7.31
N LEU A 72 -4.57 -3.10 7.17
CA LEU A 72 -5.09 -2.53 5.94
C LEU A 72 -4.97 -1.01 6.01
N ILE A 73 -4.18 -0.45 5.11
CA ILE A 73 -3.88 0.97 5.04
C ILE A 73 -4.52 1.52 3.77
N LEU A 74 -5.41 2.48 3.92
CA LEU A 74 -6.05 3.16 2.81
C LEU A 74 -5.34 4.48 2.53
N VAL A 75 -4.89 4.68 1.29
CA VAL A 75 -4.36 5.97 0.83
C VAL A 75 -5.31 6.53 -0.22
N ALA A 76 -5.99 7.62 0.12
CA ALA A 76 -7.01 8.20 -0.74
C ALA A 76 -6.68 9.64 -1.15
N ALA A 77 -6.97 9.97 -2.39
CA ALA A 77 -6.72 11.30 -2.93
C ALA A 77 -7.60 11.59 -4.15
N ARG A 78 -7.74 12.87 -4.49
CA ARG A 78 -8.21 13.27 -5.81
C ARG A 78 -7.15 12.98 -6.89
N PRO A 79 -7.53 12.86 -8.17
CA PRO A 79 -6.57 12.72 -9.26
C PRO A 79 -5.47 13.79 -9.21
N SER A 80 -4.28 13.47 -9.67
CA SER A 80 -3.12 14.37 -9.76
C SER A 80 -2.50 14.81 -8.43
N MET A 81 -2.96 14.31 -7.28
CA MET A 81 -2.36 14.58 -5.96
C MET A 81 -1.06 13.79 -5.70
N GLY A 82 -0.69 12.86 -6.60
CA GLY A 82 0.53 12.06 -6.46
C GLY A 82 0.35 10.72 -5.77
N LYS A 83 -0.87 10.19 -5.67
CA LYS A 83 -1.20 8.92 -4.99
C LYS A 83 -0.31 7.75 -5.42
N THR A 84 -0.26 7.45 -6.73
CA THR A 84 0.61 6.39 -7.29
C THR A 84 2.09 6.68 -7.03
N ALA A 85 2.55 7.94 -7.19
CA ALA A 85 3.94 8.31 -6.93
C ALA A 85 4.33 8.08 -5.46
N PHE A 86 3.46 8.44 -4.52
CA PHE A 86 3.69 8.22 -3.08
C PHE A 86 3.88 6.73 -2.77
N THR A 87 3.00 5.87 -3.28
CA THR A 87 3.11 4.43 -3.03
C THR A 87 4.26 3.76 -3.78
N LEU A 88 4.62 4.24 -4.98
CA LEU A 88 5.83 3.79 -5.68
C LEU A 88 7.10 4.16 -4.92
N ASN A 89 7.13 5.33 -4.26
CA ASN A 89 8.28 5.70 -3.42
C ASN A 89 8.40 4.79 -2.20
N ILE A 90 7.28 4.44 -1.54
CA ILE A 90 7.27 3.44 -0.45
C ILE A 90 7.75 2.07 -0.98
N ALA A 91 7.19 1.59 -2.11
CA ALA A 91 7.59 0.33 -2.72
C ALA A 91 9.09 0.28 -3.04
N SER A 92 9.61 1.37 -3.63
CA SER A 92 11.04 1.50 -3.94
C SER A 92 11.90 1.51 -2.69
N HIS A 93 11.48 2.23 -1.64
CA HIS A 93 12.22 2.23 -0.36
C HIS A 93 12.28 0.83 0.24
N VAL A 94 11.15 0.14 0.35
CA VAL A 94 11.07 -1.21 0.93
C VAL A 94 11.90 -2.21 0.11
N ALA A 95 11.82 -2.15 -1.22
CA ALA A 95 12.55 -3.09 -2.06
C ALA A 95 14.05 -2.78 -2.16
N LEU A 96 14.46 -1.50 -2.27
CA LEU A 96 15.85 -1.11 -2.50
C LEU A 96 16.65 -0.92 -1.20
N LYS A 97 16.02 -0.42 -0.13
CA LYS A 97 16.72 -0.11 1.13
C LYS A 97 16.55 -1.17 2.19
N GLU A 98 15.32 -1.68 2.35
CA GLU A 98 15.04 -2.76 3.30
C GLU A 98 15.31 -4.15 2.70
N ASN A 99 15.49 -4.23 1.37
CA ASN A 99 15.65 -5.49 0.62
C ASN A 99 14.57 -6.52 0.95
N LYS A 100 13.31 -6.04 1.09
CA LYS A 100 12.15 -6.87 1.43
C LYS A 100 11.21 -7.04 0.24
N PRO A 101 10.61 -8.25 0.06
CA PRO A 101 9.73 -8.52 -1.07
C PRO A 101 8.44 -7.69 -1.06
N VAL A 102 8.14 -7.05 -2.19
CA VAL A 102 6.97 -6.21 -2.39
C VAL A 102 6.17 -6.71 -3.57
N ALA A 103 4.85 -6.86 -3.40
CA ALA A 103 3.89 -7.09 -4.49
C ALA A 103 3.16 -5.80 -4.82
N PHE A 104 3.20 -5.36 -6.07
CA PHE A 104 2.48 -4.18 -6.55
C PHE A 104 1.47 -4.60 -7.63
N PHE A 105 0.17 -4.49 -7.32
CA PHE A 105 -0.92 -4.72 -8.26
C PHE A 105 -1.36 -3.38 -8.85
N SER A 106 -1.10 -3.19 -10.15
CA SER A 106 -1.45 -1.99 -10.88
C SER A 106 -2.65 -2.24 -11.79
N LEU A 107 -3.75 -1.56 -11.54
CA LEU A 107 -4.98 -1.73 -12.32
C LEU A 107 -5.21 -0.56 -13.29
N GLU A 108 -4.44 0.51 -13.15
CA GLU A 108 -4.55 1.73 -13.96
C GLU A 108 -3.39 1.88 -14.95
N MET A 109 -2.18 1.53 -14.52
CA MET A 109 -0.97 1.77 -15.30
C MET A 109 -0.27 0.46 -15.66
N SER A 110 0.38 0.41 -16.84
CA SER A 110 1.20 -0.74 -17.19
C SER A 110 2.50 -0.79 -16.36
N LYS A 111 3.07 -1.98 -16.23
CA LYS A 111 4.32 -2.22 -15.50
C LYS A 111 5.50 -1.41 -16.08
N GLU A 112 5.50 -1.18 -17.40
CA GLU A 112 6.51 -0.35 -18.05
C GLU A 112 6.40 1.12 -17.63
N GLN A 113 5.17 1.66 -17.56
CA GLN A 113 4.93 3.03 -17.10
C GLN A 113 5.31 3.22 -15.62
N LEU A 114 5.03 2.23 -14.77
CA LEU A 114 5.46 2.25 -13.38
C LEU A 114 6.99 2.23 -13.26
N MET A 115 7.65 1.34 -14.03
CA MET A 115 9.10 1.25 -14.04
C MET A 115 9.74 2.56 -14.51
N GLN A 116 9.22 3.20 -15.56
CA GLN A 116 9.70 4.51 -16.00
C GLN A 116 9.63 5.55 -14.89
N ARG A 117 8.51 5.63 -14.14
CA ARG A 117 8.38 6.55 -13.00
C ARG A 117 9.38 6.24 -11.88
N MET A 118 9.58 4.97 -11.56
CA MET A 118 10.54 4.55 -10.54
C MET A 118 12.00 4.88 -10.94
N LEU A 119 12.36 4.66 -12.21
CA LEU A 119 13.67 5.02 -12.74
C LEU A 119 13.92 6.53 -12.68
N CYS A 120 12.92 7.34 -13.07
CA CYS A 120 13.00 8.79 -12.96
C CYS A 120 13.15 9.26 -11.51
N ALA A 121 12.38 8.68 -10.58
CA ALA A 121 12.44 9.04 -9.17
C ALA A 121 13.76 8.64 -8.50
N GLU A 122 14.31 7.46 -8.80
CA GLU A 122 15.58 6.99 -8.24
C GLU A 122 16.79 7.68 -8.87
N GLY A 123 16.75 7.88 -10.21
CA GLY A 123 17.83 8.52 -10.96
C GLY A 123 17.81 10.06 -10.89
N LEU A 124 16.75 10.66 -10.38
CA LEU A 124 16.52 12.12 -10.43
C LEU A 124 16.59 12.64 -11.87
N VAL A 125 15.92 11.97 -12.79
CA VAL A 125 15.78 12.35 -14.20
C VAL A 125 14.35 12.83 -14.44
N GLU A 126 14.20 13.95 -15.14
CA GLU A 126 12.88 14.52 -15.40
C GLU A 126 12.03 13.57 -16.25
N SER A 127 10.84 13.25 -15.73
CA SER A 127 9.90 12.35 -16.41
C SER A 127 9.48 12.85 -17.79
N GLN A 128 9.43 14.17 -17.99
CA GLN A 128 9.12 14.79 -19.27
C GLN A 128 10.24 14.53 -20.29
N ARG A 129 11.52 14.70 -19.88
CA ARG A 129 12.68 14.46 -20.76
C ARG A 129 12.74 13.00 -21.18
N LEU A 130 12.52 12.07 -20.25
CA LEU A 130 12.45 10.63 -20.59
C LEU A 130 11.33 10.35 -21.59
N ARG A 131 10.15 10.97 -21.42
CA ARG A 131 8.98 10.73 -22.28
C ARG A 131 9.17 11.19 -23.71
N VAL A 132 9.88 12.30 -23.92
CA VAL A 132 10.12 12.86 -25.26
C VAL A 132 11.45 12.39 -25.86
N GLY A 133 12.27 11.62 -25.11
CA GLY A 133 13.56 11.12 -25.58
C GLY A 133 14.68 12.19 -25.56
N ASP A 134 14.47 13.31 -24.86
CA ASP A 134 15.45 14.40 -24.73
C ASP A 134 16.36 14.17 -23.53
N LEU A 135 17.20 13.14 -23.61
CA LEU A 135 18.12 12.71 -22.58
C LEU A 135 19.55 13.01 -22.96
N ASP A 136 20.32 13.58 -22.05
CA ASP A 136 21.75 13.73 -22.20
C ASP A 136 22.51 12.49 -21.66
N GLU A 137 23.83 12.49 -21.84
CA GLU A 137 24.67 11.36 -21.40
C GLU A 137 24.62 11.14 -19.89
N GLN A 138 24.52 12.24 -19.10
CA GLN A 138 24.42 12.14 -17.64
C GLN A 138 23.10 11.52 -17.21
N ASP A 139 21.98 11.87 -17.86
CA ASP A 139 20.69 11.26 -17.61
C ASP A 139 20.70 9.76 -17.90
N TRP A 140 21.33 9.35 -19.01
CA TRP A 140 21.51 7.94 -19.34
C TRP A 140 22.31 7.20 -18.27
N GLN A 141 23.41 7.76 -17.78
CA GLN A 141 24.20 7.16 -16.70
C GLN A 141 23.39 6.99 -15.41
N LYS A 142 22.60 8.01 -15.05
CA LYS A 142 21.70 7.95 -13.87
C LYS A 142 20.62 6.87 -14.03
N LEU A 143 20.00 6.78 -15.21
CA LEU A 143 18.98 5.76 -15.50
C LEU A 143 19.57 4.36 -15.47
N ILE A 144 20.78 4.14 -16.02
CA ILE A 144 21.46 2.84 -15.98
C ILE A 144 21.78 2.46 -14.52
N ALA A 145 22.28 3.40 -13.71
CA ALA A 145 22.56 3.16 -12.29
C ALA A 145 21.27 2.82 -11.50
N ALA A 146 20.15 3.50 -11.80
CA ALA A 146 18.86 3.19 -11.19
C ALA A 146 18.36 1.81 -11.65
N ALA A 147 18.48 1.47 -12.93
CA ALA A 147 18.09 0.17 -13.48
C ALA A 147 18.88 -0.99 -12.85
N ASP A 148 20.20 -0.83 -12.64
CA ASP A 148 21.01 -1.85 -11.95
C ASP A 148 20.49 -2.10 -10.53
N LYS A 149 20.10 -1.07 -9.78
CA LYS A 149 19.50 -1.24 -8.45
C LYS A 149 18.18 -2.01 -8.51
N PHE A 150 17.25 -1.60 -9.40
CA PHE A 150 15.95 -2.25 -9.52
C PHE A 150 16.03 -3.68 -10.05
N SER A 151 17.03 -3.99 -10.89
CA SER A 151 17.21 -5.36 -11.42
C SER A 151 17.48 -6.41 -10.33
N LYS A 152 17.97 -5.97 -9.17
CA LYS A 152 18.30 -6.81 -8.02
C LYS A 152 17.25 -6.73 -6.91
N ALA A 153 16.30 -5.79 -7.03
CA ALA A 153 15.30 -5.53 -6.01
C ALA A 153 14.18 -6.59 -6.00
N PRO A 154 13.73 -7.06 -4.84
CA PRO A 154 12.63 -8.01 -4.73
C PRO A 154 11.26 -7.30 -4.89
N LEU A 155 11.03 -6.65 -6.03
CA LEU A 155 9.79 -5.96 -6.38
C LEU A 155 9.08 -6.69 -7.52
N TYR A 156 7.84 -7.09 -7.27
CA TYR A 156 7.02 -7.86 -8.20
C TYR A 156 5.80 -7.05 -8.59
N ILE A 157 5.61 -6.81 -9.89
CA ILE A 157 4.52 -6.01 -10.44
C ILE A 157 3.58 -6.89 -11.24
N ASP A 158 2.28 -6.77 -10.95
CA ASP A 158 1.19 -7.38 -11.72
C ASP A 158 0.30 -6.26 -12.26
N ASP A 159 0.18 -6.17 -13.58
CA ASP A 159 -0.64 -5.16 -14.26
C ASP A 159 -1.86 -5.77 -14.97
N THR A 160 -2.36 -6.90 -14.44
CA THR A 160 -3.57 -7.55 -14.94
C THR A 160 -4.78 -6.63 -14.76
N PRO A 161 -5.41 -6.16 -15.86
CA PRO A 161 -6.55 -5.26 -15.75
C PRO A 161 -7.78 -5.98 -15.19
N GLY A 162 -8.53 -5.29 -14.32
CA GLY A 162 -9.77 -5.83 -13.76
C GLY A 162 -9.62 -7.11 -12.96
N ILE A 163 -8.46 -7.29 -12.30
CA ILE A 163 -8.20 -8.47 -11.46
C ILE A 163 -9.28 -8.65 -10.39
N SER A 164 -9.77 -9.85 -10.21
CA SER A 164 -10.69 -10.18 -9.12
C SER A 164 -9.94 -10.31 -7.79
N ILE A 165 -10.64 -10.07 -6.67
CA ILE A 165 -10.05 -10.23 -5.33
C ILE A 165 -9.57 -11.68 -5.09
N MET A 166 -10.22 -12.67 -5.66
CA MET A 166 -9.82 -14.09 -5.54
C MET A 166 -8.51 -14.37 -6.28
N GLU A 167 -8.34 -13.82 -7.47
CA GLU A 167 -7.13 -13.96 -8.26
C GLU A 167 -5.96 -13.22 -7.60
N LEU A 168 -6.16 -11.97 -7.14
CA LEU A 168 -5.16 -11.22 -6.39
C LEU A 168 -4.68 -12.01 -5.17
N ARG A 169 -5.62 -12.55 -4.38
CA ARG A 169 -5.32 -13.36 -3.20
C ARG A 169 -4.50 -14.62 -3.56
N SER A 170 -4.85 -15.30 -4.66
CA SER A 170 -4.12 -16.48 -5.14
C SER A 170 -2.68 -16.14 -5.54
N LYS A 171 -2.49 -15.04 -6.31
CA LYS A 171 -1.16 -14.56 -6.72
C LYS A 171 -0.31 -14.12 -5.53
N ALA A 172 -0.90 -13.38 -4.58
CA ALA A 172 -0.20 -12.93 -3.38
C ALA A 172 0.25 -14.11 -2.48
N ARG A 173 -0.62 -15.12 -2.29
CA ARG A 173 -0.28 -16.35 -1.56
C ARG A 173 0.88 -17.12 -2.21
N ARG A 174 0.81 -17.28 -3.53
CA ARG A 174 1.87 -17.96 -4.27
C ARG A 174 3.21 -17.22 -4.10
N LEU A 175 3.22 -15.90 -4.26
CA LEU A 175 4.42 -15.10 -4.07
C LEU A 175 4.95 -15.19 -2.64
N GLN A 176 4.08 -15.19 -1.63
CA GLN A 176 4.45 -15.39 -0.23
C GLN A 176 5.16 -16.73 -0.01
N GLN A 177 4.66 -17.81 -0.64
CA GLN A 177 5.24 -19.15 -0.50
C GLN A 177 6.59 -19.28 -1.25
N GLU A 178 6.72 -18.69 -2.44
CA GLU A 178 7.90 -18.84 -3.29
C GLU A 178 9.04 -17.91 -2.93
N LYS A 179 8.75 -16.68 -2.54
CA LYS A 179 9.73 -15.59 -2.35
C LYS A 179 9.66 -14.90 -1.00
N GLY A 180 8.63 -15.19 -0.22
CA GLY A 180 8.24 -14.35 0.90
C GLY A 180 7.52 -13.08 0.42
N LEU A 181 6.90 -12.36 1.35
CA LEU A 181 6.19 -11.11 1.05
C LEU A 181 6.21 -10.24 2.31
N SER A 182 6.48 -8.96 2.14
CA SER A 182 6.54 -8.00 3.25
C SER A 182 5.60 -6.83 3.08
N LEU A 183 5.13 -6.57 1.85
CA LEU A 183 4.20 -5.48 1.54
C LEU A 183 3.37 -5.83 0.30
N VAL A 184 2.08 -5.52 0.35
CA VAL A 184 1.18 -5.57 -0.81
C VAL A 184 0.66 -4.16 -1.09
N LEU A 185 0.72 -3.74 -2.35
CA LEU A 185 0.23 -2.45 -2.85
C LEU A 185 -0.80 -2.69 -3.95
N ILE A 186 -1.90 -1.92 -3.96
CA ILE A 186 -2.99 -2.06 -4.93
C ILE A 186 -3.39 -0.68 -5.44
N ASP A 187 -3.19 -0.41 -6.73
CA ASP A 187 -3.51 0.87 -7.39
C ASP A 187 -4.52 0.65 -8.54
N TYR A 188 -5.79 0.98 -8.37
CA TYR A 188 -6.59 1.40 -7.23
C TYR A 188 -7.87 0.56 -7.13
N LEU A 189 -8.46 0.49 -5.95
CA LEU A 189 -9.57 -0.42 -5.58
C LEU A 189 -10.77 -0.37 -6.53
N GLN A 190 -11.14 0.82 -7.01
CA GLN A 190 -12.33 1.00 -7.84
C GLN A 190 -12.20 0.37 -9.25
N LEU A 191 -11.03 -0.12 -9.65
CA LEU A 191 -10.84 -0.86 -10.90
C LEU A 191 -10.90 -2.38 -10.71
N MET A 192 -10.96 -2.86 -9.46
CA MET A 192 -11.13 -4.29 -9.19
C MET A 192 -12.53 -4.76 -9.61
N GLN A 193 -12.60 -6.00 -10.09
CA GLN A 193 -13.87 -6.67 -10.35
C GLN A 193 -14.35 -7.39 -9.09
N GLY A 194 -15.58 -7.07 -8.68
CA GLY A 194 -16.29 -7.84 -7.67
C GLY A 194 -16.90 -9.12 -8.26
N ARG A 195 -17.55 -9.91 -7.43
CA ARG A 195 -18.36 -11.03 -7.91
C ARG A 195 -19.52 -10.47 -8.73
N ALA A 196 -19.57 -10.81 -10.01
CA ALA A 196 -20.63 -10.37 -10.93
C ALA A 196 -22.02 -10.79 -10.41
N ASN A 197 -22.69 -9.90 -9.70
CA ASN A 197 -24.13 -9.99 -9.52
C ASN A 197 -24.78 -9.41 -10.77
N LYS A 198 -25.60 -10.20 -11.45
CA LYS A 198 -26.31 -9.88 -12.70
C LYS A 198 -27.31 -8.72 -12.61
N ASN A 199 -27.52 -8.16 -11.43
CA ASN A 199 -28.41 -7.04 -11.19
C ASN A 199 -27.52 -5.83 -10.85
N GLY A 200 -27.36 -4.91 -11.78
CA GLY A 200 -26.53 -3.71 -11.81
C GLY A 200 -26.60 -2.71 -10.63
N ASP A 201 -26.87 -3.16 -9.45
CA ASP A 201 -27.34 -2.33 -8.36
C ASP A 201 -26.51 -2.45 -7.07
N ASN A 202 -25.18 -2.48 -7.12
CA ASN A 202 -24.52 -2.08 -5.87
C ASN A 202 -22.98 -2.01 -5.91
N ARG A 203 -22.43 -1.03 -6.62
CA ARG A 203 -20.97 -0.75 -6.55
C ARG A 203 -20.49 -0.56 -5.12
N GLN A 204 -21.32 0.00 -4.26
CA GLN A 204 -21.00 0.20 -2.85
C GLN A 204 -20.86 -1.15 -2.09
N GLN A 205 -21.71 -2.12 -2.37
CA GLN A 205 -21.59 -3.47 -1.77
C GLN A 205 -20.34 -4.19 -2.28
N GLU A 206 -20.05 -4.08 -3.56
CA GLU A 206 -18.86 -4.67 -4.17
C GLU A 206 -17.57 -4.13 -3.52
N ILE A 207 -17.45 -2.81 -3.37
CA ILE A 207 -16.31 -2.18 -2.67
C ILE A 207 -16.23 -2.65 -1.21
N SER A 208 -17.39 -2.85 -0.55
CA SER A 208 -17.44 -3.36 0.81
C SER A 208 -16.94 -4.81 0.93
N GLU A 209 -17.25 -5.66 -0.05
CA GLU A 209 -16.73 -7.03 -0.10
C GLU A 209 -15.22 -7.05 -0.38
N ILE A 210 -14.76 -6.20 -1.30
CA ILE A 210 -13.33 -6.05 -1.61
C ILE A 210 -12.57 -5.61 -0.35
N SER A 211 -13.05 -4.58 0.36
CA SER A 211 -12.44 -4.06 1.58
C SER A 211 -12.25 -5.14 2.64
N ARG A 212 -13.33 -5.85 3.00
CA ARG A 212 -13.27 -6.96 3.96
C ARG A 212 -12.33 -8.08 3.53
N SER A 213 -12.32 -8.38 2.24
CA SER A 213 -11.44 -9.41 1.68
C SER A 213 -9.97 -9.00 1.75
N LEU A 214 -9.65 -7.73 1.52
CA LEU A 214 -8.29 -7.19 1.65
C LEU A 214 -7.83 -7.17 3.11
N LYS A 215 -8.71 -6.81 4.06
CA LYS A 215 -8.38 -6.92 5.49
C LYS A 215 -8.13 -8.38 5.90
N SER A 216 -8.94 -9.31 5.37
CA SER A 216 -8.70 -10.74 5.57
C SER A 216 -7.36 -11.19 4.98
N LEU A 217 -6.99 -10.71 3.78
CA LEU A 217 -5.72 -11.01 3.13
C LEU A 217 -4.52 -10.50 3.94
N ALA A 218 -4.58 -9.26 4.44
CA ALA A 218 -3.53 -8.68 5.28
C ALA A 218 -3.27 -9.54 6.53
N ARG A 219 -4.34 -9.99 7.18
CA ARG A 219 -4.24 -10.89 8.35
C ARG A 219 -3.71 -12.27 8.00
N GLU A 220 -4.18 -12.85 6.90
CA GLU A 220 -3.78 -14.18 6.45
C GLU A 220 -2.30 -14.26 6.08
N LEU A 221 -1.81 -13.27 5.33
CA LEU A 221 -0.39 -13.19 4.95
C LEU A 221 0.50 -12.62 6.04
N ASN A 222 -0.10 -12.02 7.08
CA ASN A 222 0.58 -11.27 8.14
C ASN A 222 1.52 -10.18 7.59
N VAL A 223 1.04 -9.43 6.58
CA VAL A 223 1.76 -8.31 5.97
C VAL A 223 0.87 -7.07 5.86
N PRO A 224 1.43 -5.85 5.88
CA PRO A 224 0.67 -4.66 5.56
C PRO A 224 0.16 -4.69 4.12
N VAL A 225 -1.08 -4.24 3.92
CA VAL A 225 -1.70 -4.05 2.61
C VAL A 225 -2.05 -2.58 2.45
N ILE A 226 -1.42 -1.89 1.49
CA ILE A 226 -1.78 -0.53 1.12
C ILE A 226 -2.71 -0.58 -0.10
N ALA A 227 -3.90 -0.05 0.07
CA ALA A 227 -4.88 0.03 -1.00
C ALA A 227 -5.15 1.51 -1.36
N LEU A 228 -5.05 1.83 -2.64
CA LEU A 228 -5.32 3.17 -3.12
C LEU A 228 -6.80 3.34 -3.44
N SER A 229 -7.33 4.52 -3.12
CA SER A 229 -8.72 4.89 -3.40
C SER A 229 -8.80 6.29 -4.00
N GLN A 230 -9.73 6.47 -4.90
CA GLN A 230 -10.03 7.80 -5.43
C GLN A 230 -11.18 8.42 -4.62
N LEU A 231 -11.01 9.68 -4.22
CA LEU A 231 -12.03 10.43 -3.50
C LEU A 231 -13.14 10.92 -4.43
N SER A 232 -14.35 11.05 -3.88
CA SER A 232 -15.50 11.64 -4.56
C SER A 232 -15.21 13.06 -5.05
N ARG A 233 -15.86 13.47 -6.15
CA ARG A 233 -15.78 14.84 -6.70
C ARG A 233 -16.38 15.87 -5.75
N SER A 234 -17.20 15.49 -4.80
CA SER A 234 -17.83 16.38 -3.81
C SER A 234 -16.81 17.18 -2.97
N VAL A 235 -15.57 16.66 -2.81
CA VAL A 235 -14.48 17.41 -2.17
C VAL A 235 -14.19 18.74 -2.86
N GLU A 236 -14.29 18.79 -4.20
CA GLU A 236 -13.95 19.97 -5.00
C GLU A 236 -15.02 21.08 -4.95
N SER A 237 -16.24 20.73 -4.56
CA SER A 237 -17.36 21.69 -4.41
C SER A 237 -17.31 22.47 -3.08
N ARG A 238 -16.46 22.06 -2.14
CA ARG A 238 -16.32 22.74 -0.84
C ARG A 238 -15.39 23.95 -0.92
N GLN A 239 -15.62 24.89 -0.04
CA GLN A 239 -14.74 26.07 0.12
C GLN A 239 -13.34 25.64 0.57
N ILE A 240 -13.26 24.74 1.56
CA ILE A 240 -12.03 24.10 2.00
C ILE A 240 -11.97 22.70 1.38
N LYS A 241 -11.05 22.51 0.45
CA LYS A 241 -10.93 21.27 -0.36
C LYS A 241 -10.06 20.21 0.33
N LYS A 242 -9.74 20.37 1.63
CA LYS A 242 -9.02 19.36 2.42
C LYS A 242 -9.90 18.13 2.57
N PRO A 243 -9.38 16.92 2.25
CA PRO A 243 -10.13 15.67 2.39
C PRO A 243 -10.47 15.35 3.85
N MET A 244 -11.58 14.66 4.07
CA MET A 244 -12.03 14.15 5.36
C MET A 244 -12.65 12.75 5.20
N LEU A 245 -12.82 12.00 6.29
CA LEU A 245 -13.35 10.62 6.24
C LEU A 245 -14.70 10.51 5.53
N SER A 246 -15.56 11.52 5.67
CA SER A 246 -16.85 11.54 4.96
C SER A 246 -16.74 11.56 3.43
N ASP A 247 -15.56 11.87 2.86
CA ASP A 247 -15.35 11.87 1.40
C ASP A 247 -15.15 10.47 0.81
N LEU A 248 -15.01 9.47 1.70
CA LEU A 248 -15.04 8.05 1.37
C LEU A 248 -16.48 7.48 1.30
N ARG A 249 -17.51 8.32 1.28
CA ARG A 249 -18.93 7.93 1.45
C ARG A 249 -19.47 6.90 0.45
N GLU A 250 -18.93 6.83 -0.75
CA GLU A 250 -19.26 5.74 -1.69
C GLU A 250 -18.65 4.40 -1.26
N SER A 251 -17.85 4.41 -0.20
CA SER A 251 -17.08 3.30 0.33
C SER A 251 -17.00 3.33 1.86
N GLY A 252 -18.11 3.60 2.54
CA GLY A 252 -18.15 3.72 4.01
C GLY A 252 -17.60 2.51 4.77
N SER A 253 -17.62 1.34 4.14
CA SER A 253 -16.97 0.13 4.66
C SER A 253 -15.44 0.22 4.60
N LEU A 254 -14.84 0.93 3.61
CA LEU A 254 -13.38 1.12 3.54
C LEU A 254 -12.88 1.83 4.80
N GLU A 255 -13.61 2.86 5.24
CA GLU A 255 -13.29 3.56 6.49
C GLU A 255 -13.35 2.62 7.69
N GLN A 256 -14.37 1.76 7.77
CA GLN A 256 -14.55 0.87 8.92
C GLN A 256 -13.49 -0.24 8.97
N ASP A 257 -13.18 -0.86 7.83
CA ASP A 257 -12.29 -2.00 7.72
C ASP A 257 -10.80 -1.61 7.83
N ALA A 258 -10.42 -0.42 7.32
CA ALA A 258 -9.05 0.06 7.37
C ALA A 258 -8.58 0.34 8.81
N ASP A 259 -7.34 -0.03 9.10
CA ASP A 259 -6.67 0.29 10.37
C ASP A 259 -6.10 1.71 10.32
N ILE A 260 -5.59 2.12 9.16
CA ILE A 260 -5.06 3.47 8.90
C ILE A 260 -5.74 4.02 7.65
N VAL A 261 -6.16 5.29 7.72
CA VAL A 261 -6.64 6.04 6.55
C VAL A 261 -5.79 7.30 6.40
N MET A 262 -5.16 7.43 5.24
CA MET A 262 -4.33 8.57 4.87
C MET A 262 -4.95 9.30 3.68
N PHE A 263 -4.98 10.63 3.74
CA PHE A 263 -5.33 11.46 2.60
C PHE A 263 -4.11 12.22 2.10
N LEU A 264 -3.95 12.30 0.77
CA LEU A 264 -2.97 13.20 0.18
C LEU A 264 -3.69 14.47 -0.30
N TYR A 265 -3.15 15.60 0.13
CA TYR A 265 -3.66 16.91 -0.24
C TYR A 265 -2.52 17.84 -0.62
N ARG A 266 -2.70 18.58 -1.72
CA ARG A 266 -1.76 19.57 -2.19
C ARG A 266 -2.49 20.88 -2.42
N GLU A 267 -2.12 21.89 -1.65
CA GLU A 267 -2.71 23.21 -1.73
C GLU A 267 -2.38 23.88 -3.06
N ASP A 268 -1.14 23.73 -3.55
CA ASP A 268 -0.67 24.32 -4.80
C ASP A 268 -1.38 23.81 -6.07
N TYR A 269 -2.11 22.72 -5.97
CA TYR A 269 -2.97 22.21 -7.04
C TYR A 269 -4.24 23.06 -7.20
N TYR A 270 -4.78 23.60 -6.11
CA TYR A 270 -6.01 24.38 -6.08
C TYR A 270 -5.75 25.89 -6.04
N ASN A 271 -4.63 26.32 -5.48
CA ASN A 271 -4.23 27.71 -5.32
C ASN A 271 -2.77 27.90 -5.78
N ALA A 272 -2.61 28.46 -6.97
CA ALA A 272 -1.28 28.71 -7.54
C ALA A 272 -0.46 29.77 -6.76
N GLU A 273 -1.13 30.63 -5.99
CA GLU A 273 -0.50 31.72 -5.21
C GLU A 273 -0.12 31.29 -3.78
N THR A 274 -0.33 30.01 -3.41
CA THR A 274 0.05 29.55 -2.08
C THR A 274 1.55 29.62 -1.84
N GLU A 275 1.94 29.86 -0.60
CA GLU A 275 3.34 29.77 -0.15
C GLU A 275 3.81 28.30 -0.04
N ASN A 276 2.86 27.35 0.10
CA ASN A 276 3.12 25.92 0.25
C ASN A 276 3.33 25.20 -1.10
N LYS A 277 4.20 25.74 -1.96
CA LYS A 277 4.48 25.15 -3.28
C LYS A 277 5.20 23.81 -3.13
N ASN A 278 4.71 22.81 -3.89
CA ASN A 278 5.24 21.44 -3.88
C ASN A 278 5.14 20.73 -2.53
N ILE A 279 4.40 21.27 -1.57
CA ILE A 279 4.14 20.62 -0.29
C ILE A 279 2.91 19.73 -0.42
N THR A 280 3.02 18.48 0.05
CA THR A 280 1.91 17.53 0.15
C THR A 280 1.66 17.24 1.61
N ASP A 281 0.44 17.52 2.05
CA ASP A 281 -0.06 17.07 3.34
C ASP A 281 -0.45 15.57 3.22
N VAL A 282 0.19 14.73 4.01
CA VAL A 282 -0.22 13.35 4.27
C VAL A 282 -1.01 13.35 5.56
N ILE A 283 -2.34 13.39 5.44
CA ILE A 283 -3.26 13.51 6.57
C ILE A 283 -3.62 12.12 7.06
N VAL A 284 -3.09 11.69 8.19
CA VAL A 284 -3.51 10.46 8.86
C VAL A 284 -4.82 10.75 9.60
N ALA A 285 -5.94 10.49 8.93
CA ALA A 285 -7.28 10.83 9.43
C ALA A 285 -7.89 9.73 10.32
N LYS A 286 -7.40 8.51 10.23
CA LYS A 286 -7.74 7.39 11.11
C LYS A 286 -6.50 6.57 11.39
N HIS A 287 -6.32 6.19 12.65
CA HIS A 287 -5.30 5.25 13.10
C HIS A 287 -5.84 4.45 14.29
N ARG A 288 -6.05 3.14 14.13
CA ARG A 288 -6.65 2.31 15.20
C ARG A 288 -5.76 2.20 16.43
N ASN A 289 -4.46 2.13 16.23
CA ASN A 289 -3.49 1.83 17.29
C ASN A 289 -2.51 2.97 17.57
N GLY A 290 -2.80 4.18 17.07
CA GLY A 290 -1.91 5.34 17.23
C GLY A 290 -2.62 6.68 17.04
N PRO A 291 -1.86 7.76 17.09
CA PRO A 291 -2.38 9.11 16.94
C PRO A 291 -2.76 9.42 15.48
N VAL A 292 -3.58 10.44 15.30
CA VAL A 292 -3.90 11.05 14.01
C VAL A 292 -3.23 12.41 13.93
N ASP A 293 -2.59 12.71 12.81
CA ASP A 293 -1.88 13.98 12.58
C ASP A 293 -1.65 14.17 11.07
N THR A 294 -1.05 15.29 10.70
CA THR A 294 -0.66 15.60 9.34
C THR A 294 0.86 15.68 9.22
N VAL A 295 1.42 14.87 8.34
CA VAL A 295 2.83 14.91 7.97
C VAL A 295 2.97 15.65 6.64
N GLN A 296 3.95 16.55 6.54
CA GLN A 296 4.22 17.27 5.30
C GLN A 296 5.42 16.67 4.58
N LEU A 297 5.27 16.45 3.28
CA LEU A 297 6.31 15.96 2.40
C LEU A 297 6.53 16.96 1.26
N PHE A 298 7.75 17.03 0.75
CA PHE A 298 8.06 17.76 -0.47
C PHE A 298 7.85 16.86 -1.68
N PHE A 299 7.13 17.34 -2.69
CA PHE A 299 6.87 16.60 -3.93
C PHE A 299 7.63 17.21 -5.11
N HIS A 300 8.70 16.55 -5.53
CA HIS A 300 9.42 16.84 -6.76
C HIS A 300 8.60 16.35 -7.96
N LYS A 301 7.80 17.25 -8.55
CA LYS A 301 6.87 16.93 -9.64
C LYS A 301 7.59 16.37 -10.87
N GLU A 302 8.75 16.96 -11.19
CA GLU A 302 9.59 16.64 -12.34
C GLU A 302 10.09 15.20 -12.28
N PHE A 303 10.39 14.69 -11.08
CA PHE A 303 10.91 13.34 -10.86
C PHE A 303 9.84 12.36 -10.36
N THR A 304 8.62 12.85 -10.09
CA THR A 304 7.55 12.08 -9.42
C THR A 304 8.00 11.50 -8.06
N LYS A 305 8.81 12.25 -7.31
CA LYS A 305 9.45 11.81 -6.07
C LYS A 305 8.97 12.61 -4.88
N PHE A 306 8.64 11.91 -3.80
CA PHE A 306 8.41 12.49 -2.48
C PHE A 306 9.69 12.45 -1.65
N ALA A 307 9.90 13.46 -0.82
CA ALA A 307 11.01 13.56 0.13
C ALA A 307 10.52 14.16 1.45
N ASP A 308 11.24 13.86 2.54
CA ASP A 308 11.02 14.55 3.81
C ASP A 308 11.29 16.04 3.67
N LEU A 309 10.50 16.87 4.35
CA LEU A 309 10.79 18.29 4.48
C LEU A 309 12.02 18.47 5.38
N LEU A 310 13.03 19.17 4.86
CA LEU A 310 14.12 19.66 5.69
C LEU A 310 13.57 20.75 6.59
N ARG A 311 13.26 20.41 7.84
CA ARG A 311 13.03 21.43 8.87
C ARG A 311 14.41 22.04 9.19
N THR A 312 14.65 23.28 8.79
CA THR A 312 15.73 24.06 9.38
C THR A 312 15.50 24.03 10.89
N GLN A 313 16.46 23.48 11.63
CA GLN A 313 16.49 23.62 13.08
C GLN A 313 16.63 25.12 13.36
N ASP A 314 15.52 25.81 13.54
CA ASP A 314 15.53 27.11 14.15
C ASP A 314 16.03 26.90 15.58
N ASN A 315 17.17 27.56 15.84
CA ASN A 315 17.85 27.65 17.11
C ASN A 315 16.86 27.86 18.27
N ILE A 316 16.90 26.94 19.25
CA ILE A 316 16.50 27.20 20.62
C ILE A 316 17.78 27.48 21.42
#